data_f7e9f65a5e78b8ab7b27775c497ea292
#
_entry.id   f7e9f65a5e78b8ab7b27775c497ea292
#
_cell.length_a   1.000
_cell.length_b   1.000
_cell.length_c   1.000
_cell.angle_alpha   90.00
_cell.angle_beta   90.00
_cell.angle_gamma   90.00
#
_symmetry.space_group_name_H-M   'P 1'
#
loop_
_entity.id
_entity.type
_entity.pdbx_description
1 polymer ?
#
loop_
_entity_poly.entity_id
_entity_poly.type
_entity_poly.pdbx_seq_one_letter_code
_entity_poly.pdbx_strand_id
1 'polypeptide(L)'
;VTEKKLSALVVDDEPSIVRVVEGYLVKDGFEVRTAADGETALALAQESEPDVVVLDLGLPGMDGIEVCRRLRTFSTCYILMLTARADEVDMLIGLAVGADDYVIKPFSPRALVARVRTLLRRPRTPVAGAASPAGTDTRVFGQLVIDVPAREVRVAGSVVPLTRTEYELLEALSSAPRMVFTRAQLLDRVWEGGAGSAPGDEHLVDIHVGHLRHKLGDDPRDPRYVLTIRGVGYRMGPG
;
A
#
# COMPACT_ATOMS: atom_id res chain seq x y z
N VAL A 1 -23.80 16.99 -5.22
CA VAL A 1 -22.72 16.33 -4.48
C VAL A 1 -21.47 16.53 -5.32
N THR A 2 -20.58 17.44 -4.88
CA THR A 2 -19.30 17.69 -5.55
C THR A 2 -18.44 16.45 -5.31
N GLU A 3 -18.14 15.67 -6.35
CA GLU A 3 -17.16 14.59 -6.26
C GLU A 3 -15.85 15.19 -5.76
N LYS A 4 -15.35 14.70 -4.63
CA LYS A 4 -14.05 15.13 -4.10
C LYS A 4 -12.99 14.66 -5.10
N LYS A 5 -12.29 15.59 -5.74
CA LYS A 5 -11.14 15.26 -6.58
C LYS A 5 -10.10 14.49 -5.79
N LEU A 6 -9.51 13.49 -6.42
CA LEU A 6 -8.38 12.76 -5.84
C LEU A 6 -7.16 13.66 -5.80
N SER A 7 -6.40 13.59 -4.71
CA SER A 7 -5.21 14.41 -4.48
C SER A 7 -3.94 13.57 -4.48
N ALA A 8 -2.89 14.10 -5.10
CA ALA A 8 -1.59 13.46 -5.18
C ALA A 8 -0.48 14.42 -4.74
N LEU A 9 0.53 13.89 -4.05
CA LEU A 9 1.77 14.58 -3.75
C LEU A 9 2.90 13.90 -4.53
N VAL A 10 3.62 14.67 -5.36
CA VAL A 10 4.77 14.17 -6.13
C VAL A 10 6.04 14.72 -5.50
N VAL A 11 6.94 13.83 -5.11
CA VAL A 11 8.18 14.14 -4.39
C VAL A 11 9.37 13.60 -5.17
N ASP A 12 10.14 14.47 -5.78
CA ASP A 12 11.35 14.12 -6.55
C ASP A 12 12.20 15.39 -6.67
N ASP A 13 13.51 15.29 -6.52
CA ASP A 13 14.44 16.42 -6.63
C ASP A 13 14.76 16.79 -8.09
N GLU A 14 14.38 15.92 -9.05
CA GLU A 14 14.52 16.19 -10.48
C GLU A 14 13.30 16.94 -11.06
N PRO A 15 13.39 18.26 -11.37
CA PRO A 15 12.24 19.03 -11.87
C PRO A 15 11.65 18.52 -13.20
N SER A 16 12.45 17.78 -13.98
CA SER A 16 12.01 17.15 -15.22
C SER A 16 11.02 16.00 -14.96
N ILE A 17 11.29 15.17 -13.96
CA ILE A 17 10.42 14.07 -13.54
C ILE A 17 9.14 14.63 -12.92
N VAL A 18 9.28 15.57 -11.98
CA VAL A 18 8.13 16.22 -11.32
C VAL A 18 7.15 16.75 -12.36
N ARG A 19 7.62 17.59 -13.33
CA ARG A 19 6.75 18.17 -14.37
C ARG A 19 6.03 17.13 -15.20
N VAL A 20 6.72 16.05 -15.56
CA VAL A 20 6.12 14.98 -16.37
C VAL A 20 5.05 14.24 -15.56
N VAL A 21 5.36 13.81 -14.34
CA VAL A 21 4.42 13.08 -13.49
C VAL A 21 3.22 13.95 -13.14
N GLU A 22 3.44 15.19 -12.70
CA GLU A 22 2.39 16.17 -12.42
C GLU A 22 1.46 16.36 -13.63
N GLY A 23 2.03 16.62 -14.81
CA GLY A 23 1.25 16.86 -16.03
C GLY A 23 0.35 15.67 -16.41
N TYR A 24 0.83 14.44 -16.23
CA TYR A 24 0.03 13.24 -16.47
C TYR A 24 -1.05 13.03 -15.42
N LEU A 25 -0.75 13.26 -14.12
CA LEU A 25 -1.73 13.16 -13.05
C LEU A 25 -2.83 14.23 -13.14
N VAL A 26 -2.45 15.48 -13.43
CA VAL A 26 -3.42 16.58 -13.64
C VAL A 26 -4.34 16.27 -14.82
N LYS A 27 -3.79 15.79 -15.94
CA LYS A 27 -4.59 15.36 -17.10
C LYS A 27 -5.56 14.23 -16.74
N ASP A 28 -5.21 13.42 -15.78
CA ASP A 28 -5.99 12.30 -15.26
C ASP A 28 -7.02 12.73 -14.19
N GLY A 29 -7.10 14.03 -13.85
CA GLY A 29 -8.08 14.63 -12.97
C GLY A 29 -7.66 14.77 -11.52
N PHE A 30 -6.38 14.55 -11.18
CA PHE A 30 -5.85 14.76 -9.84
C PHE A 30 -5.60 16.23 -9.53
N GLU A 31 -5.78 16.58 -8.25
CA GLU A 31 -5.15 17.77 -7.66
C GLU A 31 -3.74 17.38 -7.22
N VAL A 32 -2.72 18.03 -7.80
CA VAL A 32 -1.33 17.65 -7.57
C VAL A 32 -0.61 18.75 -6.81
N ARG A 33 0.09 18.35 -5.74
CA ARG A 33 1.13 19.16 -5.09
C ARG A 33 2.49 18.53 -5.32
N THR A 34 3.55 19.33 -5.26
CA THR A 34 4.91 18.86 -5.53
C THR A 34 5.87 19.30 -4.45
N ALA A 35 6.87 18.48 -4.16
CA ALA A 35 7.97 18.78 -3.26
C ALA A 35 9.29 18.30 -3.88
N ALA A 36 10.38 19.02 -3.60
CA ALA A 36 11.71 18.68 -4.09
C ALA A 36 12.60 18.02 -3.00
N ASP A 37 12.09 17.89 -1.79
CA ASP A 37 12.81 17.34 -0.64
C ASP A 37 11.85 16.72 0.37
N GLY A 38 12.40 15.92 1.31
CA GLY A 38 11.62 15.16 2.26
C GLY A 38 10.92 16.00 3.33
N GLU A 39 11.51 17.12 3.77
CA GLU A 39 10.90 17.97 4.82
C GLU A 39 9.68 18.70 4.28
N THR A 40 9.81 19.27 3.09
CA THR A 40 8.69 19.90 2.36
C THR A 40 7.59 18.88 2.08
N ALA A 41 7.95 17.65 1.68
CA ALA A 41 6.99 16.59 1.43
C ALA A 41 6.17 16.23 2.68
N LEU A 42 6.81 16.09 3.84
CA LEU A 42 6.12 15.79 5.10
C LEU A 42 5.18 16.93 5.52
N ALA A 43 5.61 18.19 5.41
CA ALA A 43 4.79 19.34 5.73
C ALA A 43 3.54 19.42 4.83
N LEU A 44 3.72 19.26 3.50
CA LEU A 44 2.61 19.25 2.55
C LEU A 44 1.67 18.08 2.76
N ALA A 45 2.19 16.89 3.11
CA ALA A 45 1.37 15.72 3.39
C ALA A 45 0.49 15.91 4.63
N GLN A 46 0.99 16.56 5.68
CA GLN A 46 0.21 16.91 6.88
C GLN A 46 -0.88 17.94 6.58
N GLU A 47 -0.56 18.94 5.74
CA GLU A 47 -1.52 20.00 5.38
C GLU A 47 -2.63 19.51 4.46
N SER A 48 -2.28 18.72 3.43
CA SER A 48 -3.20 18.39 2.34
C SER A 48 -3.85 17.01 2.42
N GLU A 49 -3.36 16.14 3.30
CA GLU A 49 -3.82 14.74 3.44
C GLU A 49 -4.00 14.05 2.07
N PRO A 50 -2.93 13.88 1.27
CA PRO A 50 -3.04 13.36 -0.08
C PRO A 50 -3.59 11.93 -0.10
N ASP A 51 -4.27 11.55 -1.18
CA ASP A 51 -4.73 10.19 -1.40
C ASP A 51 -3.59 9.26 -1.77
N VAL A 52 -2.59 9.81 -2.49
CA VAL A 52 -1.39 9.09 -2.92
C VAL A 52 -0.17 10.01 -2.88
N VAL A 53 0.96 9.44 -2.48
CA VAL A 53 2.28 10.07 -2.58
C VAL A 53 3.12 9.26 -3.58
N VAL A 54 3.62 9.93 -4.61
CA VAL A 54 4.65 9.40 -5.51
C VAL A 54 5.97 9.90 -4.99
N LEU A 55 6.84 9.02 -4.53
CA LEU A 55 8.00 9.35 -3.69
C LEU A 55 9.29 8.79 -4.28
N ASP A 56 10.21 9.67 -4.65
CA ASP A 56 11.56 9.25 -4.99
C ASP A 56 12.35 8.79 -3.77
N LEU A 57 13.16 7.76 -3.95
CA LEU A 57 14.08 7.28 -2.90
C LEU A 57 15.33 8.15 -2.79
N GLY A 58 15.83 8.68 -3.91
CA GLY A 58 17.09 9.41 -4.01
C GLY A 58 17.04 10.89 -3.58
N LEU A 59 16.18 11.26 -2.65
CA LEU A 59 16.02 12.66 -2.24
C LEU A 59 17.25 13.20 -1.49
N PRO A 60 17.58 14.49 -1.67
CA PRO A 60 18.64 15.13 -0.93
C PRO A 60 18.29 15.32 0.55
N GLY A 61 19.27 15.13 1.43
CA GLY A 61 19.11 15.32 2.88
C GLY A 61 18.38 14.17 3.56
N MET A 62 17.04 14.17 3.54
CA MET A 62 16.22 13.09 4.05
C MET A 62 15.84 12.16 2.90
N ASP A 63 16.31 10.92 2.93
CA ASP A 63 16.00 9.93 1.90
C ASP A 63 14.51 9.54 1.88
N GLY A 64 14.04 8.99 0.75
CA GLY A 64 12.63 8.63 0.59
C GLY A 64 12.16 7.52 1.53
N ILE A 65 13.07 6.67 2.02
CA ILE A 65 12.75 5.62 3.00
C ILE A 65 12.35 6.26 4.33
N GLU A 66 13.14 7.23 4.81
CA GLU A 66 12.84 7.97 6.04
C GLU A 66 11.57 8.81 5.89
N VAL A 67 11.34 9.43 4.72
CA VAL A 67 10.10 10.15 4.41
C VAL A 67 8.91 9.18 4.52
N CYS A 68 8.98 8.00 3.90
CA CYS A 68 7.93 6.98 3.98
C CYS A 68 7.65 6.57 5.43
N ARG A 69 8.71 6.27 6.20
CA ARG A 69 8.59 5.89 7.59
C ARG A 69 7.87 6.96 8.43
N ARG A 70 8.21 8.23 8.24
CA ARG A 70 7.55 9.34 8.93
C ARG A 70 6.12 9.57 8.46
N LEU A 71 5.85 9.46 7.17
CA LEU A 71 4.47 9.51 6.64
C LEU A 71 3.58 8.48 7.32
N ARG A 72 4.07 7.26 7.53
CA ARG A 72 3.30 6.19 8.16
C ARG A 72 2.99 6.40 9.64
N THR A 73 3.64 7.35 10.31
CA THR A 73 3.28 7.70 11.70
C THR A 73 1.98 8.50 11.81
N PHE A 74 1.54 9.16 10.72
CA PHE A 74 0.36 10.03 10.75
C PHE A 74 -0.58 9.85 9.55
N SER A 75 -0.19 9.13 8.51
CA SER A 75 -0.97 8.98 7.28
C SER A 75 -1.08 7.53 6.82
N THR A 76 -2.26 7.19 6.31
CA THR A 76 -2.56 5.91 5.64
C THR A 76 -2.70 6.08 4.12
N CYS A 77 -2.24 7.20 3.55
CA CYS A 77 -2.24 7.42 2.10
C CYS A 77 -1.49 6.30 1.37
N TYR A 78 -1.81 6.09 0.10
CA TYR A 78 -0.98 5.20 -0.71
C TYR A 78 0.39 5.82 -0.98
N ILE A 79 1.45 5.02 -0.92
CA ILE A 79 2.82 5.44 -1.25
C ILE A 79 3.33 4.56 -2.40
N LEU A 80 3.55 5.20 -3.55
CA LEU A 80 4.19 4.63 -4.72
C LEU A 80 5.63 5.13 -4.77
N MET A 81 6.60 4.25 -4.56
CA MET A 81 8.02 4.63 -4.60
C MET A 81 8.57 4.65 -6.02
N LEU A 82 9.42 5.63 -6.30
CA LEU A 82 10.26 5.66 -7.50
C LEU A 82 11.68 5.22 -7.11
N THR A 83 12.25 4.27 -7.85
CA THR A 83 13.58 3.73 -7.54
C THR A 83 14.44 3.59 -8.77
N ALA A 84 15.76 3.76 -8.64
CA ALA A 84 16.70 3.45 -9.69
C ALA A 84 16.91 1.92 -9.79
N ARG A 85 17.17 1.42 -10.98
CA ARG A 85 17.24 -0.01 -11.32
C ARG A 85 18.30 -0.83 -10.54
N ALA A 86 19.18 -0.18 -9.79
CA ALA A 86 20.34 -0.83 -9.15
C ALA A 86 20.07 -1.37 -7.74
N ASP A 87 18.96 -0.99 -7.10
CA ASP A 87 18.79 -1.17 -5.66
C ASP A 87 17.57 -2.05 -5.33
N GLU A 88 17.67 -3.35 -5.69
CA GLU A 88 16.73 -4.37 -5.20
C GLU A 88 16.64 -4.34 -3.66
N VAL A 89 17.74 -4.01 -3.00
CA VAL A 89 17.80 -3.85 -1.54
C VAL A 89 17.01 -2.64 -1.06
N ASP A 90 17.16 -1.48 -1.72
CA ASP A 90 16.42 -0.26 -1.36
C ASP A 90 14.93 -0.41 -1.62
N MET A 91 14.55 -1.12 -2.69
CA MET A 91 13.17 -1.48 -2.97
C MET A 91 12.57 -2.36 -1.85
N LEU A 92 13.31 -3.39 -1.42
CA LEU A 92 12.90 -4.27 -0.32
C LEU A 92 12.76 -3.49 1.00
N ILE A 93 13.70 -2.58 1.27
CA ILE A 93 13.67 -1.72 2.48
C ILE A 93 12.48 -0.74 2.37
N GLY A 94 12.28 -0.10 1.23
CA GLY A 94 11.18 0.85 1.01
C GLY A 94 9.81 0.21 1.22
N LEU A 95 9.60 -0.97 0.68
CA LEU A 95 8.40 -1.75 0.96
C LEU A 95 8.32 -2.12 2.44
N ALA A 96 9.45 -2.50 3.08
CA ALA A 96 9.51 -2.87 4.49
C ALA A 96 9.08 -1.74 5.45
N VAL A 97 9.32 -0.47 5.09
CA VAL A 97 8.88 0.68 5.89
C VAL A 97 7.44 1.12 5.61
N GLY A 98 6.74 0.45 4.68
CA GLY A 98 5.31 0.63 4.48
C GLY A 98 4.89 1.26 3.15
N ALA A 99 5.71 1.24 2.11
CA ALA A 99 5.27 1.56 0.75
C ALA A 99 4.24 0.53 0.26
N ASP A 100 3.34 0.94 -0.62
CA ASP A 100 2.29 0.07 -1.15
C ASP A 100 2.69 -0.55 -2.49
N ASP A 101 3.52 0.16 -3.28
CA ASP A 101 4.01 -0.31 -4.58
C ASP A 101 5.26 0.49 -4.96
N TYR A 102 5.94 0.09 -6.06
CA TYR A 102 7.10 0.79 -6.57
C TYR A 102 7.12 0.84 -8.11
N VAL A 103 7.90 1.78 -8.65
CA VAL A 103 8.16 1.93 -10.08
C VAL A 103 9.65 2.17 -10.30
N ILE A 104 10.26 1.37 -11.17
CA ILE A 104 11.68 1.49 -11.50
C ILE A 104 11.90 2.57 -12.55
N LYS A 105 12.83 3.49 -12.32
CA LYS A 105 13.33 4.48 -13.29
C LYS A 105 14.28 3.79 -14.29
N PRO A 106 14.18 4.07 -15.64
CA PRO A 106 13.21 4.94 -16.28
C PRO A 106 11.85 4.27 -16.47
N PHE A 107 10.78 5.01 -16.28
CA PHE A 107 9.41 4.51 -16.36
C PHE A 107 8.57 5.23 -17.43
N SER A 108 7.50 4.59 -17.86
CA SER A 108 6.46 5.22 -18.66
C SER A 108 5.53 6.03 -17.76
N PRO A 109 5.34 7.35 -17.99
CA PRO A 109 4.40 8.15 -17.20
C PRO A 109 2.95 7.61 -17.24
N ARG A 110 2.55 7.01 -18.36
CA ARG A 110 1.23 6.37 -18.49
C ARG A 110 1.11 5.13 -17.60
N ALA A 111 2.17 4.32 -17.52
CA ALA A 111 2.19 3.14 -16.65
C ALA A 111 2.15 3.56 -15.17
N LEU A 112 2.87 4.64 -14.79
CA LEU A 112 2.83 5.18 -13.44
C LEU A 112 1.40 5.62 -13.07
N VAL A 113 0.73 6.40 -13.92
CA VAL A 113 -0.65 6.84 -13.66
C VAL A 113 -1.61 5.66 -13.58
N ALA A 114 -1.43 4.63 -14.41
CA ALA A 114 -2.23 3.41 -14.31
C ALA A 114 -2.06 2.71 -12.95
N ARG A 115 -0.83 2.62 -12.43
CA ARG A 115 -0.54 2.09 -11.09
C ARG A 115 -1.18 2.94 -9.98
N VAL A 116 -1.04 4.27 -10.05
CA VAL A 116 -1.71 5.21 -9.12
C VAL A 116 -3.22 5.00 -9.12
N ARG A 117 -3.84 4.89 -10.30
CA ARG A 117 -5.29 4.61 -10.39
C ARG A 117 -5.66 3.27 -9.79
N THR A 118 -4.86 2.25 -10.01
CA THR A 118 -5.07 0.92 -9.42
C THR A 118 -5.08 1.00 -7.90
N LEU A 119 -4.08 1.66 -7.30
CA LEU A 119 -4.03 1.88 -5.86
C LEU A 119 -5.27 2.62 -5.33
N LEU A 120 -5.80 3.60 -6.06
CA LEU A 120 -6.89 4.48 -5.62
C LEU A 120 -8.31 4.01 -5.95
N ARG A 121 -8.49 3.04 -6.85
CA ARG A 121 -9.81 2.46 -7.17
C ARG A 121 -10.46 1.74 -5.98
N ARG A 122 -9.71 1.48 -4.95
CA ARG A 122 -10.10 0.76 -3.76
C ARG A 122 -10.95 1.66 -2.84
N PRO A 123 -11.98 1.13 -2.16
CA PRO A 123 -12.84 1.92 -1.30
C PRO A 123 -12.04 2.65 -0.21
N ARG A 124 -12.31 3.93 -0.03
CA ARG A 124 -11.74 4.70 1.08
C ARG A 124 -12.23 4.15 2.42
N THR A 125 -11.31 4.01 3.36
CA THR A 125 -11.69 3.78 4.76
C THR A 125 -12.42 5.03 5.27
N PRO A 126 -13.59 4.93 5.90
CA PRO A 126 -14.14 6.05 6.66
C PRO A 126 -13.14 6.42 7.75
N VAL A 127 -12.86 7.73 7.89
CA VAL A 127 -12.07 8.26 9.01
C VAL A 127 -12.73 7.79 10.30
N ALA A 128 -11.95 7.25 11.24
CA ALA A 128 -12.39 6.83 12.56
C ALA A 128 -13.18 7.95 13.23
N GLY A 129 -14.50 7.76 13.39
CA GLY A 129 -15.39 8.74 14.00
C GLY A 129 -16.88 8.52 13.80
N ALA A 130 -17.29 7.72 12.82
CA ALA A 130 -18.68 7.33 12.68
C ALA A 130 -18.83 5.88 13.15
N ALA A 131 -19.42 5.67 14.32
CA ALA A 131 -19.90 4.36 14.74
C ALA A 131 -20.93 3.88 13.72
N SER A 132 -20.48 3.05 12.76
CA SER A 132 -21.42 2.32 11.90
C SER A 132 -22.14 1.28 12.74
N PRO A 133 -23.44 1.09 12.54
CA PRO A 133 -24.16 0.01 13.19
C PRO A 133 -23.48 -1.31 12.80
N ALA A 134 -23.28 -2.18 13.79
CA ALA A 134 -22.61 -3.47 13.66
C ALA A 134 -23.12 -4.21 12.41
N GLY A 135 -22.38 -4.08 11.32
CA GLY A 135 -22.64 -4.79 10.08
C GLY A 135 -22.12 -6.20 10.17
N THR A 136 -22.82 -7.14 9.62
CA THR A 136 -22.76 -8.58 9.82
C THR A 136 -21.53 -9.29 9.21
N ASP A 137 -20.50 -8.58 8.70
CA ASP A 137 -19.30 -9.20 8.12
C ASP A 137 -18.06 -9.02 9.03
N THR A 138 -18.15 -9.61 10.22
CA THR A 138 -16.99 -9.77 11.11
C THR A 138 -16.44 -11.17 10.94
N ARG A 139 -15.15 -11.28 10.62
CA ARG A 139 -14.45 -12.56 10.41
C ARG A 139 -13.54 -12.83 11.60
N VAL A 140 -13.61 -14.04 12.14
CA VAL A 140 -12.84 -14.43 13.34
C VAL A 140 -11.98 -15.66 13.04
N PHE A 141 -10.69 -15.54 13.36
CA PHE A 141 -9.70 -16.61 13.23
C PHE A 141 -8.88 -16.68 14.54
N GLY A 142 -9.29 -17.53 15.46
CA GLY A 142 -8.71 -17.57 16.80
C GLY A 142 -8.82 -16.21 17.51
N GLN A 143 -7.68 -15.56 17.76
CA GLN A 143 -7.63 -14.24 18.39
C GLN A 143 -7.65 -13.06 17.38
N LEU A 144 -7.58 -13.34 16.08
CA LEU A 144 -7.67 -12.34 15.01
C LEU A 144 -9.14 -12.08 14.71
N VAL A 145 -9.54 -10.81 14.78
CA VAL A 145 -10.87 -10.32 14.45
C VAL A 145 -10.74 -9.25 13.34
N ILE A 146 -11.48 -9.41 12.27
CA ILE A 146 -11.51 -8.48 11.13
C ILE A 146 -12.93 -7.95 11.02
N ASP A 147 -13.12 -6.67 11.31
CA ASP A 147 -14.36 -5.95 11.04
C ASP A 147 -14.27 -5.37 9.62
N VAL A 148 -14.90 -6.06 8.67
CA VAL A 148 -14.78 -5.71 7.24
C VAL A 148 -15.42 -4.35 6.93
N PRO A 149 -16.63 -4.02 7.40
CA PRO A 149 -17.22 -2.71 7.21
C PRO A 149 -16.41 -1.55 7.80
N ALA A 150 -15.85 -1.74 9.00
CA ALA A 150 -15.02 -0.73 9.66
C ALA A 150 -13.58 -0.73 9.13
N ARG A 151 -13.17 -1.76 8.36
CA ARG A 151 -11.76 -2.03 7.96
C ARG A 151 -10.82 -2.05 9.16
N GLU A 152 -11.30 -2.53 10.29
CA GLU A 152 -10.53 -2.61 11.53
C GLU A 152 -10.07 -4.04 11.78
N VAL A 153 -8.83 -4.18 12.19
CA VAL A 153 -8.21 -5.49 12.54
C VAL A 153 -7.77 -5.47 13.99
N ARG A 154 -8.11 -6.52 14.71
CA ARG A 154 -7.71 -6.71 16.11
C ARG A 154 -7.06 -8.08 16.30
N VAL A 155 -6.04 -8.13 17.13
CA VAL A 155 -5.46 -9.39 17.63
C VAL A 155 -5.48 -9.35 19.15
N ALA A 156 -6.05 -10.37 19.77
CA ALA A 156 -6.24 -10.43 21.22
C ALA A 156 -6.90 -9.16 21.81
N GLY A 157 -7.85 -8.56 21.07
CA GLY A 157 -8.56 -7.34 21.46
C GLY A 157 -7.83 -6.02 21.15
N SER A 158 -6.53 -6.05 20.84
CA SER A 158 -5.75 -4.86 20.50
C SER A 158 -5.84 -4.53 19.02
N VAL A 159 -6.07 -3.25 18.67
CA VAL A 159 -6.11 -2.79 17.28
C VAL A 159 -4.72 -2.90 16.66
N VAL A 160 -4.66 -3.48 15.46
CA VAL A 160 -3.43 -3.61 14.66
C VAL A 160 -3.47 -2.63 13.50
N PRO A 161 -2.58 -1.63 13.44
CA PRO A 161 -2.56 -0.65 12.35
C PRO A 161 -1.94 -1.29 11.10
N LEU A 162 -2.79 -1.61 10.13
CA LEU A 162 -2.37 -2.11 8.82
C LEU A 162 -2.32 -0.96 7.80
N THR A 163 -1.39 -1.03 6.85
CA THR A 163 -1.47 -0.22 5.64
C THR A 163 -2.67 -0.68 4.81
N ARG A 164 -3.06 0.11 3.82
CA ARG A 164 -4.20 -0.26 2.96
C ARG A 164 -3.94 -1.56 2.21
N THR A 165 -2.74 -1.73 1.67
CA THR A 165 -2.35 -2.93 0.93
C THR A 165 -2.29 -4.18 1.83
N GLU A 166 -1.76 -4.05 3.05
CA GLU A 166 -1.76 -5.15 4.03
C GLU A 166 -3.17 -5.57 4.43
N TYR A 167 -4.07 -4.58 4.64
CA TYR A 167 -5.47 -4.87 4.93
C TYR A 167 -6.16 -5.62 3.79
N GLU A 168 -5.98 -5.17 2.55
CA GLU A 168 -6.59 -5.80 1.38
C GLU A 168 -6.07 -7.21 1.12
N LEU A 169 -4.79 -7.45 1.40
CA LEU A 169 -4.22 -8.77 1.35
C LEU A 169 -4.89 -9.70 2.40
N LEU A 170 -5.08 -9.20 3.62
CA LEU A 170 -5.77 -9.92 4.68
C LEU A 170 -7.24 -10.14 4.35
N GLU A 171 -7.92 -9.13 3.79
CA GLU A 171 -9.31 -9.23 3.35
C GLU A 171 -9.47 -10.26 2.22
N ALA A 172 -8.58 -10.25 1.23
CA ALA A 172 -8.57 -11.24 0.15
C ALA A 172 -8.45 -12.66 0.70
N LEU A 173 -7.47 -12.91 1.57
CA LEU A 173 -7.24 -14.21 2.19
C LEU A 173 -8.43 -14.66 3.04
N SER A 174 -8.94 -13.75 3.89
CA SER A 174 -10.06 -14.04 4.81
C SER A 174 -11.41 -14.19 4.13
N SER A 175 -11.58 -13.67 2.90
CA SER A 175 -12.82 -13.81 2.11
C SER A 175 -13.10 -15.25 1.69
N ALA A 176 -12.07 -16.07 1.52
CA ALA A 176 -12.15 -17.48 1.16
C ALA A 176 -11.13 -18.32 1.95
N PRO A 177 -11.35 -18.55 3.26
CA PRO A 177 -10.33 -19.07 4.18
C PRO A 177 -9.78 -20.45 3.81
N ARG A 178 -10.57 -21.26 3.08
CA ARG A 178 -10.15 -22.60 2.65
C ARG A 178 -9.43 -22.61 1.31
N MET A 179 -9.46 -21.48 0.57
CA MET A 179 -8.83 -21.37 -0.73
C MET A 179 -7.34 -21.06 -0.56
N VAL A 180 -6.52 -21.73 -1.35
CA VAL A 180 -5.12 -21.37 -1.56
C VAL A 180 -5.06 -20.40 -2.72
N PHE A 181 -4.61 -19.20 -2.48
CA PHE A 181 -4.37 -18.20 -3.51
C PHE A 181 -2.93 -18.31 -4.00
N THR A 182 -2.74 -18.36 -5.32
CA THR A 182 -1.41 -18.19 -5.88
C THR A 182 -0.93 -16.74 -5.71
N ARG A 183 0.39 -16.52 -5.84
CA ARG A 183 0.94 -15.14 -5.82
C ARG A 183 0.35 -14.27 -6.91
N ALA A 184 0.24 -14.81 -8.11
CA ALA A 184 -0.41 -14.13 -9.24
C ALA A 184 -1.86 -13.74 -8.93
N GLN A 185 -2.66 -14.65 -8.34
CA GLN A 185 -4.04 -14.34 -7.96
C GLN A 185 -4.15 -13.28 -6.87
N LEU A 186 -3.23 -13.25 -5.89
CA LEU A 186 -3.18 -12.19 -4.88
C LEU A 186 -2.72 -10.88 -5.49
N LEU A 187 -1.73 -10.91 -6.37
CA LEU A 187 -1.26 -9.75 -7.10
C LEU A 187 -2.41 -9.14 -7.92
N ASP A 188 -3.10 -9.95 -8.72
CA ASP A 188 -4.25 -9.50 -9.52
C ASP A 188 -5.37 -8.92 -8.65
N ARG A 189 -5.64 -9.54 -7.49
CA ARG A 189 -6.75 -9.15 -6.61
C ARG A 189 -6.45 -7.92 -5.79
N VAL A 190 -5.22 -7.76 -5.33
CA VAL A 190 -4.77 -6.66 -4.47
C VAL A 190 -4.19 -5.52 -5.29
N TRP A 191 -3.54 -5.77 -6.42
CA TRP A 191 -3.00 -4.76 -7.33
C TRP A 191 -3.79 -4.68 -8.66
N GLU A 192 -4.98 -5.33 -8.73
CA GLU A 192 -5.93 -5.37 -9.86
C GLU A 192 -5.33 -5.44 -11.26
N GLY A 193 -5.10 -6.68 -11.72
CA GLY A 193 -4.98 -7.00 -13.15
C GLY A 193 -4.00 -6.15 -13.93
N GLY A 194 -2.80 -6.07 -13.47
CA GLY A 194 -1.60 -5.99 -14.28
C GLY A 194 -1.53 -5.22 -15.58
N ALA A 195 -2.26 -4.15 -15.78
CA ALA A 195 -1.93 -3.21 -16.87
C ALA A 195 -0.60 -2.46 -16.58
N GLY A 196 0.30 -3.08 -15.85
CA GLY A 196 1.60 -2.54 -15.46
C GLY A 196 2.43 -3.46 -14.56
N SER A 197 1.92 -4.64 -14.19
CA SER A 197 2.72 -5.61 -13.45
C SER A 197 3.77 -6.19 -14.39
N ALA A 198 5.05 -5.93 -14.10
CA ALA A 198 6.13 -6.55 -14.83
C ALA A 198 6.24 -8.03 -14.45
N PRO A 199 6.75 -8.91 -15.33
CA PRO A 199 7.12 -10.26 -14.94
C PRO A 199 8.09 -10.19 -13.74
N GLY A 200 7.70 -10.76 -12.60
CA GLY A 200 8.50 -10.72 -11.35
C GLY A 200 7.86 -9.93 -10.21
N ASP A 201 6.80 -9.15 -10.43
CA ASP A 201 6.12 -8.39 -9.36
C ASP A 201 5.44 -9.29 -8.30
N GLU A 202 5.39 -10.60 -8.51
CA GLU A 202 4.84 -11.57 -7.54
C GLU A 202 5.56 -11.54 -6.17
N HIS A 203 6.81 -11.11 -6.13
CA HIS A 203 7.57 -10.97 -4.87
C HIS A 203 7.00 -9.86 -3.97
N LEU A 204 6.26 -8.87 -4.51
CA LEU A 204 5.51 -7.89 -3.71
C LEU A 204 4.58 -8.58 -2.71
N VAL A 205 3.91 -9.63 -3.15
CA VAL A 205 3.00 -10.41 -2.30
C VAL A 205 3.77 -10.99 -1.11
N ASP A 206 4.97 -11.55 -1.35
CA ASP A 206 5.77 -12.17 -0.30
C ASP A 206 6.23 -11.13 0.74
N ILE A 207 6.60 -9.93 0.30
CA ILE A 207 7.00 -8.83 1.17
C ILE A 207 5.82 -8.38 2.05
N HIS A 208 4.67 -8.07 1.44
CA HIS A 208 3.51 -7.61 2.18
C HIS A 208 2.93 -8.70 3.10
N VAL A 209 3.02 -9.98 2.73
CA VAL A 209 2.71 -11.09 3.65
C VAL A 209 3.67 -11.11 4.84
N GLY A 210 4.95 -10.86 4.61
CA GLY A 210 5.95 -10.73 5.67
C GLY A 210 5.60 -9.64 6.68
N HIS A 211 5.22 -8.44 6.20
CA HIS A 211 4.83 -7.31 7.04
C HIS A 211 3.52 -7.58 7.77
N LEU A 212 2.54 -8.13 7.07
CA LEU A 212 1.25 -8.52 7.65
C LEU A 212 1.46 -9.49 8.83
N ARG A 213 2.26 -10.54 8.62
CA ARG A 213 2.61 -11.48 9.69
C ARG A 213 3.27 -10.79 10.88
N HIS A 214 4.27 -9.94 10.61
CA HIS A 214 4.96 -9.21 11.67
C HIS A 214 3.98 -8.37 12.51
N LYS A 215 3.07 -7.64 11.88
CA LYS A 215 2.06 -6.82 12.57
C LYS A 215 1.02 -7.65 13.32
N LEU A 216 0.64 -8.80 12.78
CA LEU A 216 -0.29 -9.73 13.44
C LEU A 216 0.37 -10.56 14.56
N GLY A 217 1.69 -10.49 14.73
CA GLY A 217 2.44 -11.37 15.64
C GLY A 217 2.40 -12.84 15.20
N ASP A 218 2.37 -13.08 13.88
CA ASP A 218 2.29 -14.41 13.26
C ASP A 218 3.68 -14.91 12.88
N ASP A 219 4.20 -15.93 13.59
CA ASP A 219 5.56 -16.45 13.33
C ASP A 219 5.59 -17.17 11.96
N PRO A 220 6.47 -16.75 11.01
CA PRO A 220 6.63 -17.43 9.73
C PRO A 220 7.02 -18.91 9.83
N ARG A 221 7.58 -19.35 10.96
CA ARG A 221 7.99 -20.75 11.19
C ARG A 221 6.83 -21.61 11.69
N ASP A 222 5.86 -20.99 12.40
CA ASP A 222 4.66 -21.62 12.93
C ASP A 222 3.45 -20.67 12.73
N PRO A 223 3.07 -20.43 11.46
CA PRO A 223 2.06 -19.42 11.13
C PRO A 223 0.66 -19.90 11.52
N ARG A 224 -0.09 -19.06 12.22
CA ARG A 224 -1.48 -19.31 12.63
C ARG A 224 -2.49 -18.63 11.73
N TYR A 225 -2.20 -17.40 11.27
CA TYR A 225 -3.15 -16.57 10.52
C TYR A 225 -2.91 -16.62 9.01
N VAL A 226 -1.67 -16.54 8.56
CA VAL A 226 -1.35 -16.56 7.13
C VAL A 226 -0.42 -17.74 6.83
N LEU A 227 -0.97 -18.81 6.29
CA LEU A 227 -0.23 -20.04 5.97
C LEU A 227 0.46 -19.95 4.62
N THR A 228 1.73 -20.37 4.55
CA THR A 228 2.44 -20.58 3.27
C THR A 228 2.22 -21.98 2.76
N ILE A 229 1.66 -22.11 1.56
CA ILE A 229 1.57 -23.39 0.85
C ILE A 229 2.73 -23.43 -0.14
N ARG A 230 3.78 -24.18 0.21
CA ARG A 230 5.02 -24.22 -0.56
C ARG A 230 4.78 -24.55 -2.03
N GLY A 231 5.40 -23.80 -2.93
CA GLY A 231 5.26 -23.97 -4.37
C GLY A 231 3.93 -23.47 -4.97
N VAL A 232 2.97 -23.00 -4.13
CA VAL A 232 1.66 -22.53 -4.60
C VAL A 232 1.44 -21.06 -4.22
N GLY A 233 1.41 -20.72 -2.92
CA GLY A 233 1.08 -19.38 -2.49
C GLY A 233 0.65 -19.32 -1.04
N TYR A 234 -0.47 -18.64 -0.75
CA TYR A 234 -0.91 -18.35 0.62
C TYR A 234 -2.39 -18.71 0.84
N ARG A 235 -2.72 -18.97 2.09
CA ARG A 235 -4.08 -19.28 2.54
C ARG A 235 -4.30 -18.72 3.94
N MET A 236 -5.55 -18.38 4.26
CA MET A 236 -5.93 -18.06 5.64
C MET A 236 -5.78 -19.28 6.55
N GLY A 237 -5.19 -19.09 7.72
CA GLY A 237 -5.09 -20.10 8.78
C GLY A 237 -6.31 -20.10 9.70
N PRO A 238 -6.41 -21.11 10.58
CA PRO A 238 -7.54 -21.20 11.52
C PRO A 238 -7.43 -20.23 12.71
N GLY A 239 -6.24 -19.69 12.97
CA GLY A 239 -5.96 -18.83 14.12
C GLY A 239 -5.27 -19.52 15.29
#